data_201ed51cf9a99ce09e6219a30a59a566
#
_entry.id   201ed51cf9a99ce09e6219a30a59a566
#
_cell.length_a   1.000
_cell.length_b   1.000
_cell.length_c   1.000
_cell.angle_alpha   90.00
_cell.angle_beta   90.00
_cell.angle_gamma   90.00
#
_symmetry.space_group_name_H-M   'P 1'
#
loop_
_entity.id
_entity.type
_entity.pdbx_description
1 polymer ?
#
loop_
_entity_poly.entity_id
_entity_poly.type
_entity_poly.pdbx_seq_one_letter_code
_entity_poly.pdbx_strand_id
1 'polypeptide(L)'
;MATAKKTATQTEEVKVSNVQGKFEVFPVGDVFMYRLKASNGEILVTSELYSSLKGAKTAIDTVIKSINDGNISVTKDKHNYYQFKLFSSNKRLLVASANYPSQDRCESAAQSFKKFAVNAKIVELEKDEEQLMEEITIENKENKKGGKLIISVADGEFDFKLTASNGAVIASSEIYKSKAGAVSGIDTFKQAIANGKFFVVKDKRSMYQFKLYSSAGRVVVYGEVYKTKAQAISAANSVTSFITSAELVDSTK
;
A
#
# COMPACT_ATOMS: atom_id res chain seq x y z
N MET A 1 15.27 53.79 47.67
CA MET A 1 16.12 53.08 46.73
C MET A 1 15.57 51.68 46.54
N ALA A 2 14.87 51.44 45.45
CA ALA A 2 14.28 50.12 45.15
C ALA A 2 15.05 49.50 43.97
N THR A 3 15.71 48.37 44.25
CA THR A 3 16.53 47.65 43.32
C THR A 3 15.64 46.71 42.50
N ALA A 4 15.47 46.98 41.20
CA ALA A 4 14.75 46.13 40.26
C ALA A 4 15.61 44.90 39.91
N LYS A 5 15.09 43.70 40.24
CA LYS A 5 15.64 42.43 39.79
C LYS A 5 15.19 42.19 38.34
N LYS A 6 16.15 42.18 37.40
CA LYS A 6 15.96 41.71 36.02
C LYS A 6 15.85 40.19 36.04
N THR A 7 14.68 39.66 35.71
CA THR A 7 14.48 38.24 35.42
C THR A 7 14.92 37.97 33.99
N ALA A 8 16.02 37.27 33.81
CA ALA A 8 16.45 36.80 32.51
C ALA A 8 15.57 35.59 32.10
N THR A 9 14.76 35.76 31.09
CA THR A 9 14.03 34.67 30.45
C THR A 9 15.03 33.88 29.60
N GLN A 10 15.42 32.70 30.10
CA GLN A 10 16.16 31.75 29.29
C GLN A 10 15.19 31.17 28.24
N THR A 11 15.38 31.56 26.99
CA THR A 11 14.81 30.91 25.84
C THR A 11 15.53 29.56 25.69
N GLU A 12 14.90 28.47 26.10
CA GLU A 12 15.36 27.13 25.74
C GLU A 12 15.29 26.99 24.22
N GLU A 13 16.46 27.05 23.59
CA GLU A 13 16.63 26.58 22.21
C GLU A 13 16.28 25.08 22.18
N VAL A 14 15.09 24.77 21.70
CA VAL A 14 14.72 23.40 21.35
C VAL A 14 15.74 22.95 20.31
N LYS A 15 16.69 22.12 20.72
CA LYS A 15 17.56 21.38 19.82
C LYS A 15 16.66 20.53 18.92
N VAL A 16 16.33 21.03 17.74
CA VAL A 16 15.72 20.24 16.65
C VAL A 16 16.75 19.16 16.34
N SER A 17 16.52 17.97 16.90
CA SER A 17 17.32 16.81 16.56
C SER A 17 17.23 16.64 15.05
N ASN A 18 18.35 16.66 14.36
CA ASN A 18 18.49 16.58 12.90
C ASN A 18 18.18 15.13 12.45
N VAL A 19 16.97 14.66 12.79
CA VAL A 19 16.49 13.32 12.50
C VAL A 19 15.94 13.35 11.08
N GLN A 20 16.79 12.97 10.12
CA GLN A 20 16.48 13.02 8.70
C GLN A 20 16.04 11.65 8.20
N GLY A 21 14.87 11.61 7.57
CA GLY A 21 14.42 10.45 6.81
C GLY A 21 15.08 10.38 5.43
N LYS A 22 14.86 9.28 4.73
CA LYS A 22 15.38 9.05 3.39
C LYS A 22 14.29 8.43 2.50
N PHE A 23 13.90 9.13 1.43
CA PHE A 23 13.17 8.52 0.33
C PHE A 23 14.16 7.80 -0.59
N GLU A 24 14.05 6.51 -0.69
CA GLU A 24 14.78 5.70 -1.65
C GLU A 24 13.88 5.43 -2.85
N VAL A 25 14.28 5.88 -4.05
CA VAL A 25 13.60 5.61 -5.32
C VAL A 25 14.41 4.55 -6.06
N PHE A 26 13.76 3.48 -6.48
CA PHE A 26 14.42 2.32 -7.08
C PHE A 26 13.57 1.69 -8.18
N PRO A 27 14.21 1.02 -9.17
CA PRO A 27 13.51 0.25 -10.19
C PRO A 27 13.03 -1.10 -9.64
N VAL A 28 11.89 -1.56 -10.14
CA VAL A 28 11.35 -2.91 -9.96
C VAL A 28 10.90 -3.40 -11.35
N GLY A 29 11.74 -4.18 -12.01
CA GLY A 29 11.57 -4.45 -13.44
C GLY A 29 11.70 -3.17 -14.28
N ASP A 30 10.71 -2.87 -15.10
CA ASP A 30 10.63 -1.68 -15.96
C ASP A 30 9.81 -0.52 -15.35
N VAL A 31 9.45 -0.61 -14.07
CA VAL A 31 8.73 0.41 -13.30
C VAL A 31 9.54 0.89 -12.12
N PHE A 32 9.08 1.94 -11.45
CA PHE A 32 9.76 2.56 -10.31
C PHE A 32 8.85 2.60 -9.08
N MET A 33 9.46 2.45 -7.93
CA MET A 33 8.84 2.67 -6.61
C MET A 33 9.70 3.58 -5.77
N TYR A 34 9.14 4.06 -4.67
CA TYR A 34 9.91 4.63 -3.58
C TYR A 34 9.45 4.08 -2.23
N ARG A 35 10.33 4.15 -1.27
CA ARG A 35 10.04 3.91 0.15
C ARG A 35 10.62 5.03 1.00
N LEU A 36 9.98 5.34 2.11
CA LEU A 36 10.55 6.20 3.12
C LEU A 36 11.14 5.37 4.23
N LYS A 37 12.41 5.58 4.51
CA LYS A 37 13.10 5.03 5.69
C LYS A 37 13.28 6.10 6.76
N ALA A 38 13.07 5.70 8.01
CA ALA A 38 13.48 6.47 9.18
C ALA A 38 15.01 6.45 9.33
N SER A 39 15.54 7.29 10.22
CA SER A 39 16.99 7.34 10.49
C SER A 39 17.60 6.04 11.01
N ASN A 40 16.79 5.16 11.63
CA ASN A 40 17.20 3.83 12.08
C ASN A 40 17.12 2.75 10.99
N GLY A 41 16.79 3.14 9.74
CA GLY A 41 16.63 2.23 8.61
C GLY A 41 15.27 1.54 8.50
N GLU A 42 14.35 1.77 9.45
CA GLU A 42 12.99 1.20 9.38
C GLU A 42 12.21 1.78 8.19
N ILE A 43 11.59 0.90 7.39
CA ILE A 43 10.68 1.31 6.31
C ILE A 43 9.34 1.70 6.91
N LEU A 44 8.97 2.97 6.75
CA LEU A 44 7.73 3.53 7.26
C LEU A 44 6.57 3.35 6.28
N VAL A 45 6.83 3.59 4.99
CA VAL A 45 5.85 3.44 3.91
C VAL A 45 6.54 3.02 2.62
N THR A 46 5.75 2.40 1.71
CA THR A 46 6.09 2.14 0.31
C THR A 46 5.06 2.76 -0.60
N SER A 47 5.46 3.14 -1.80
CA SER A 47 4.60 3.74 -2.81
C SER A 47 3.89 2.71 -3.68
N GLU A 48 2.97 3.19 -4.50
CA GLU A 48 2.49 2.53 -5.71
C GLU A 48 3.60 2.49 -6.79
N LEU A 49 3.31 1.84 -7.92
CA LEU A 49 4.21 1.77 -9.09
C LEU A 49 4.11 3.04 -9.95
N TYR A 50 5.25 3.45 -10.50
CA TYR A 50 5.38 4.56 -11.44
C TYR A 50 6.08 4.08 -12.70
N SER A 51 5.60 4.52 -13.88
CA SER A 51 6.18 4.17 -15.18
C SER A 51 7.52 4.86 -15.44
N SER A 52 7.93 5.81 -14.60
CA SER A 52 9.20 6.51 -14.76
C SER A 52 9.79 6.99 -13.44
N LEU A 53 11.10 7.09 -13.38
CA LEU A 53 11.84 7.67 -12.26
C LEU A 53 11.36 9.10 -11.94
N LYS A 54 11.14 9.92 -12.98
CA LYS A 54 10.62 11.28 -12.80
C LYS A 54 9.23 11.27 -12.16
N GLY A 55 8.35 10.35 -12.57
CA GLY A 55 7.01 10.18 -11.99
C GLY A 55 7.06 9.82 -10.53
N ALA A 56 7.94 8.88 -10.14
CA ALA A 56 8.15 8.49 -8.75
C ALA A 56 8.65 9.67 -7.89
N LYS A 57 9.61 10.46 -8.39
CA LYS A 57 10.11 11.66 -7.68
C LYS A 57 9.04 12.73 -7.52
N THR A 58 8.29 13.06 -8.57
CA THR A 58 7.18 14.02 -8.50
C THR A 58 6.10 13.59 -7.51
N ALA A 59 5.89 12.28 -7.38
CA ALA A 59 4.94 11.76 -6.39
C ALA A 59 5.42 11.97 -4.95
N ILE A 60 6.73 11.97 -4.68
CA ILE A 60 7.29 12.31 -3.36
C ILE A 60 6.93 13.76 -2.99
N ASP A 61 7.05 14.72 -3.92
CA ASP A 61 6.65 16.11 -3.68
C ASP A 61 5.15 16.19 -3.34
N THR A 62 4.31 15.40 -4.03
CA THR A 62 2.88 15.30 -3.76
C THR A 62 2.62 14.71 -2.37
N VAL A 63 3.40 13.71 -1.95
CA VAL A 63 3.32 13.13 -0.60
C VAL A 63 3.60 14.18 0.46
N ILE A 64 4.71 14.91 0.34
CA ILE A 64 5.11 15.96 1.28
C ILE A 64 4.03 17.03 1.39
N LYS A 65 3.49 17.50 0.24
CA LYS A 65 2.38 18.45 0.22
C LYS A 65 1.14 17.90 0.92
N SER A 66 0.74 16.67 0.61
CA SER A 66 -0.46 16.05 1.19
C SER A 66 -0.35 15.78 2.69
N ILE A 67 0.87 15.57 3.21
CA ILE A 67 1.14 15.52 4.66
C ILE A 67 0.82 16.86 5.31
N ASN A 68 1.28 17.96 4.72
CA ASN A 68 1.06 19.30 5.22
C ASN A 68 -0.43 19.70 5.17
N ASP A 69 -1.15 19.22 4.17
CA ASP A 69 -2.60 19.42 4.01
C ASP A 69 -3.44 18.53 4.96
N GLY A 70 -2.82 17.65 5.75
CA GLY A 70 -3.49 16.83 6.75
C GLY A 70 -4.27 15.61 6.20
N ASN A 71 -3.98 15.16 5.00
CA ASN A 71 -4.73 14.08 4.30
C ASN A 71 -4.36 12.65 4.74
N ILE A 72 -3.96 12.44 6.00
CA ILE A 72 -3.69 11.12 6.56
C ILE A 72 -4.95 10.60 7.28
N SER A 73 -5.33 9.37 6.99
CA SER A 73 -6.37 8.65 7.71
C SER A 73 -5.84 7.33 8.28
N VAL A 74 -6.38 6.93 9.43
CA VAL A 74 -6.16 5.61 10.02
C VAL A 74 -7.40 4.77 9.74
N THR A 75 -7.20 3.57 9.21
CA THR A 75 -8.27 2.62 8.92
C THR A 75 -8.01 1.32 9.66
N LYS A 76 -9.07 0.62 10.02
CA LYS A 76 -9.05 -0.70 10.66
C LYS A 76 -9.55 -1.74 9.67
N ASP A 77 -8.84 -2.85 9.53
CA ASP A 77 -9.29 -3.95 8.68
C ASP A 77 -10.20 -4.95 9.46
N LYS A 78 -10.75 -5.92 8.73
CA LYS A 78 -11.62 -6.97 9.29
C LYS A 78 -10.91 -7.91 10.29
N HIS A 79 -9.58 -7.92 10.31
CA HIS A 79 -8.75 -8.70 11.23
C HIS A 79 -8.30 -7.90 12.45
N ASN A 80 -8.88 -6.71 12.66
CA ASN A 80 -8.53 -5.77 13.73
C ASN A 80 -7.11 -5.20 13.65
N TYR A 81 -6.48 -5.20 12.46
CA TYR A 81 -5.24 -4.47 12.22
C TYR A 81 -5.54 -3.05 11.76
N TYR A 82 -4.65 -2.14 12.13
CA TYR A 82 -4.73 -0.72 11.79
C TYR A 82 -3.67 -0.36 10.77
N GLN A 83 -4.03 0.48 9.81
CA GLN A 83 -3.14 0.98 8.78
C GLN A 83 -3.39 2.47 8.58
N PHE A 84 -2.35 3.28 8.52
CA PHE A 84 -2.53 4.65 8.06
C PHE A 84 -2.33 4.72 6.55
N LYS A 85 -3.10 5.61 5.92
CA LYS A 85 -3.08 5.88 4.48
C LYS A 85 -2.98 7.39 4.27
N LEU A 86 -2.17 7.82 3.31
CA LEU A 86 -2.11 9.21 2.87
C LEU A 86 -2.77 9.32 1.51
N PHE A 87 -3.65 10.30 1.38
CA PHE A 87 -4.34 10.61 0.14
C PHE A 87 -3.94 11.97 -0.40
N SER A 88 -3.98 12.13 -1.72
CA SER A 88 -3.90 13.45 -2.37
C SER A 88 -5.19 14.23 -2.15
N SER A 89 -5.18 15.54 -2.48
CA SER A 89 -6.38 16.39 -2.50
C SER A 89 -7.53 15.80 -3.34
N ASN A 90 -7.19 15.08 -4.41
CA ASN A 90 -8.15 14.36 -5.26
C ASN A 90 -8.54 12.97 -4.72
N LYS A 91 -8.25 12.68 -3.44
CA LYS A 91 -8.56 11.42 -2.77
C LYS A 91 -7.88 10.17 -3.40
N ARG A 92 -6.81 10.37 -4.17
CA ARG A 92 -5.98 9.28 -4.67
C ARG A 92 -5.06 8.79 -3.55
N LEU A 93 -4.99 7.48 -3.32
CA LEU A 93 -4.01 6.87 -2.43
C LEU A 93 -2.59 7.15 -2.94
N LEU A 94 -1.73 7.66 -2.07
CA LEU A 94 -0.34 7.96 -2.37
C LEU A 94 0.61 6.97 -1.72
N VAL A 95 0.38 6.67 -0.45
CA VAL A 95 1.13 5.68 0.31
C VAL A 95 0.25 5.02 1.36
N ALA A 96 0.60 3.78 1.70
CA ALA A 96 0.03 3.04 2.81
C ALA A 96 1.15 2.49 3.70
N SER A 97 0.89 2.44 5.01
CA SER A 97 1.81 1.85 5.97
C SER A 97 1.69 0.32 6.01
N ALA A 98 2.57 -0.33 6.77
CA ALA A 98 2.34 -1.69 7.23
C ALA A 98 1.12 -1.76 8.16
N ASN A 99 0.64 -2.98 8.44
CA ASN A 99 -0.43 -3.23 9.40
C ASN A 99 0.11 -3.21 10.83
N TYR A 100 -0.63 -2.56 11.72
CA TYR A 100 -0.31 -2.45 13.15
C TYR A 100 -1.37 -3.16 14.00
N PRO A 101 -1.00 -3.80 15.11
CA PRO A 101 -1.92 -4.55 15.96
C PRO A 101 -2.81 -3.65 16.85
N SER A 102 -2.54 -2.34 16.94
CA SER A 102 -3.33 -1.37 17.69
C SER A 102 -3.36 -0.02 17.02
N GLN A 103 -4.40 0.76 17.29
CA GLN A 103 -4.57 2.12 16.79
C GLN A 103 -3.43 3.03 17.24
N ASP A 104 -3.06 3.00 18.52
CA ASP A 104 -1.99 3.83 19.08
C ASP A 104 -0.64 3.62 18.37
N ARG A 105 -0.32 2.36 18.04
CA ARG A 105 0.90 2.05 17.27
C ARG A 105 0.83 2.57 15.84
N CYS A 106 -0.34 2.49 15.22
CA CYS A 106 -0.56 3.03 13.88
C CYS A 106 -0.45 4.56 13.88
N GLU A 107 -1.05 5.23 14.85
CA GLU A 107 -0.97 6.70 15.00
C GLU A 107 0.45 7.16 15.30
N SER A 108 1.17 6.46 16.18
CA SER A 108 2.59 6.72 16.44
C SER A 108 3.46 6.57 15.17
N ALA A 109 3.17 5.55 14.36
CA ALA A 109 3.84 5.36 13.08
C ALA A 109 3.48 6.46 12.08
N ALA A 110 2.23 6.94 12.05
CA ALA A 110 1.81 8.06 11.22
C ALA A 110 2.50 9.37 11.63
N GLN A 111 2.70 9.62 12.93
CA GLN A 111 3.49 10.77 13.41
C GLN A 111 4.97 10.65 13.01
N SER A 112 5.55 9.46 13.13
CA SER A 112 6.91 9.18 12.66
C SER A 112 7.03 9.42 11.16
N PHE A 113 6.07 8.95 10.37
CA PHE A 113 6.02 9.19 8.93
C PHE A 113 6.03 10.70 8.61
N LYS A 114 5.15 11.50 9.25
CA LYS A 114 5.14 12.96 9.07
C LYS A 114 6.49 13.57 9.38
N LYS A 115 7.08 13.24 10.55
CA LYS A 115 8.35 13.76 11.02
C LYS A 115 9.50 13.47 10.05
N PHE A 116 9.58 12.24 9.54
CA PHE A 116 10.69 11.82 8.68
C PHE A 116 10.51 12.25 7.23
N ALA A 117 9.26 12.36 6.72
CA ALA A 117 9.01 12.65 5.32
C ALA A 117 9.32 14.11 4.94
N VAL A 118 8.98 15.08 5.80
CA VAL A 118 9.05 16.51 5.45
C VAL A 118 10.47 16.98 5.11
N ASN A 119 11.49 16.45 5.79
CA ASN A 119 12.88 16.81 5.57
C ASN A 119 13.71 15.64 5.01
N ALA A 120 13.06 14.64 4.40
CA ALA A 120 13.74 13.47 3.87
C ALA A 120 14.61 13.83 2.65
N LYS A 121 15.79 13.24 2.58
CA LYS A 121 16.59 13.25 1.34
C LYS A 121 16.01 12.26 0.34
N ILE A 122 16.03 12.61 -0.94
CA ILE A 122 15.69 11.69 -2.04
C ILE A 122 17.00 11.06 -2.54
N VAL A 123 17.06 9.74 -2.51
CA VAL A 123 18.20 8.94 -2.98
C VAL A 123 17.72 7.99 -4.06
N GLU A 124 18.41 7.97 -5.18
CA GLU A 124 18.18 7.00 -6.26
C GLU A 124 19.04 5.76 -6.01
N LEU A 125 18.42 4.60 -6.11
CA LEU A 125 19.10 3.32 -6.05
C LEU A 125 19.05 2.65 -7.43
N GLU A 126 20.11 1.95 -7.79
CA GLU A 126 20.16 1.19 -9.04
C GLU A 126 19.29 -0.07 -9.02
N LYS A 127 18.97 -0.55 -7.83
CA LYS A 127 18.11 -1.74 -7.59
C LYS A 127 17.43 -1.67 -6.22
N ASP A 128 16.40 -2.49 -6.02
CA ASP A 128 15.82 -2.71 -4.69
C ASP A 128 16.76 -3.57 -3.84
N GLU A 129 17.59 -2.94 -3.01
CA GLU A 129 18.54 -3.63 -2.14
C GLU A 129 17.85 -4.50 -1.09
N GLU A 130 16.63 -4.18 -0.69
CA GLU A 130 15.86 -4.95 0.29
C GLU A 130 15.15 -6.15 -0.34
N GLN A 131 15.05 -6.19 -1.68
CA GLN A 131 14.33 -7.22 -2.43
C GLN A 131 12.93 -7.52 -1.87
N LEU A 132 12.25 -6.44 -1.44
CA LEU A 132 10.93 -6.55 -0.82
C LEU A 132 9.81 -6.81 -1.83
N MET A 133 10.09 -6.56 -3.10
CA MET A 133 9.12 -6.71 -4.18
C MET A 133 9.78 -7.26 -5.43
N GLU A 134 9.15 -8.24 -6.06
CA GLU A 134 9.62 -8.89 -7.26
C GLU A 134 8.47 -9.13 -8.22
N GLU A 135 8.66 -8.74 -9.49
CA GLU A 135 7.73 -9.07 -10.56
C GLU A 135 7.77 -10.58 -10.83
N ILE A 136 6.60 -11.19 -10.94
CA ILE A 136 6.47 -12.63 -11.19
C ILE A 136 5.77 -12.87 -12.52
N THR A 137 6.25 -13.87 -13.25
CA THR A 137 5.55 -14.37 -14.42
C THR A 137 4.45 -15.34 -13.99
N ILE A 138 3.26 -15.13 -14.50
CA ILE A 138 2.13 -16.02 -14.25
C ILE A 138 2.15 -17.13 -15.31
N GLU A 139 2.08 -18.37 -14.83
CA GLU A 139 1.89 -19.51 -15.70
C GLU A 139 0.44 -19.56 -16.19
N ASN A 140 0.24 -19.63 -17.51
CA ASN A 140 -1.09 -19.87 -18.08
C ASN A 140 -1.53 -21.27 -17.70
N LYS A 141 -2.45 -21.37 -16.74
CA LYS A 141 -3.09 -22.62 -16.32
C LYS A 141 -4.48 -22.71 -16.93
N GLU A 142 -4.96 -23.94 -17.06
CA GLU A 142 -6.34 -24.19 -17.51
C GLU A 142 -7.37 -23.44 -16.66
N ASN A 143 -8.41 -22.93 -17.32
CA ASN A 143 -9.51 -22.27 -16.66
C ASN A 143 -10.25 -23.24 -15.73
N LYS A 144 -10.30 -22.93 -14.46
CA LYS A 144 -11.00 -23.69 -13.44
C LYS A 144 -12.41 -23.14 -13.25
N LYS A 145 -13.38 -24.05 -13.06
CA LYS A 145 -14.79 -23.70 -12.79
C LYS A 145 -15.04 -23.58 -11.27
N GLY A 146 -16.17 -22.95 -10.90
CA GLY A 146 -16.66 -22.89 -9.53
C GLY A 146 -16.06 -21.79 -8.68
N GLY A 147 -15.26 -20.87 -9.25
CA GLY A 147 -14.86 -19.65 -8.59
C GLY A 147 -16.02 -18.64 -8.47
N LYS A 148 -15.98 -17.77 -7.48
CA LYS A 148 -16.97 -16.70 -7.30
C LYS A 148 -16.29 -15.35 -7.09
N LEU A 149 -16.82 -14.32 -7.73
CA LEU A 149 -16.53 -12.90 -7.45
C LEU A 149 -17.66 -12.39 -6.55
N ILE A 150 -17.36 -12.16 -5.29
CA ILE A 150 -18.36 -11.78 -4.29
C ILE A 150 -18.18 -10.30 -3.96
N ILE A 151 -19.21 -9.48 -4.22
CA ILE A 151 -19.27 -8.09 -3.77
C ILE A 151 -19.89 -8.09 -2.37
N SER A 152 -19.23 -7.44 -1.42
CA SER A 152 -19.69 -7.28 -0.05
C SER A 152 -19.73 -5.80 0.37
N VAL A 153 -20.48 -5.51 1.44
CA VAL A 153 -20.58 -4.21 2.06
C VAL A 153 -20.36 -4.33 3.56
N ALA A 154 -19.55 -3.43 4.11
CA ALA A 154 -19.37 -3.28 5.55
C ALA A 154 -19.19 -1.79 5.86
N ASP A 155 -19.94 -1.29 6.86
CA ASP A 155 -19.90 0.12 7.30
C ASP A 155 -20.12 1.13 6.15
N GLY A 156 -20.93 0.76 5.14
CA GLY A 156 -21.22 1.60 3.97
C GLY A 156 -20.11 1.62 2.91
N GLU A 157 -19.06 0.85 3.10
CA GLU A 157 -17.97 0.67 2.14
C GLU A 157 -18.07 -0.70 1.46
N PHE A 158 -17.63 -0.76 0.21
CA PHE A 158 -17.76 -1.94 -0.66
C PHE A 158 -16.40 -2.53 -0.98
N ASP A 159 -16.32 -3.84 -1.01
CA ASP A 159 -15.17 -4.58 -1.54
C ASP A 159 -15.65 -5.72 -2.46
N PHE A 160 -14.73 -6.34 -3.17
CA PHE A 160 -14.98 -7.62 -3.80
C PHE A 160 -13.85 -8.62 -3.52
N LYS A 161 -14.19 -9.90 -3.56
CA LYS A 161 -13.26 -11.01 -3.35
C LYS A 161 -13.45 -12.05 -4.43
N LEU A 162 -12.33 -12.63 -4.89
CA LEU A 162 -12.35 -13.83 -5.70
C LEU A 162 -12.13 -15.05 -4.81
N THR A 163 -13.02 -16.03 -4.89
CA THR A 163 -12.87 -17.31 -4.21
C THR A 163 -12.59 -18.43 -5.20
N ALA A 164 -11.88 -19.44 -4.75
CA ALA A 164 -11.76 -20.72 -5.46
C ALA A 164 -13.05 -21.57 -5.31
N SER A 165 -13.13 -22.69 -5.99
CA SER A 165 -14.28 -23.62 -5.94
C SER A 165 -14.55 -24.20 -4.55
N ASN A 166 -13.55 -24.28 -3.68
CA ASN A 166 -13.68 -24.72 -2.29
C ASN A 166 -14.07 -23.58 -1.32
N GLY A 167 -14.37 -22.38 -1.85
CA GLY A 167 -14.74 -21.21 -1.05
C GLY A 167 -13.55 -20.42 -0.45
N ALA A 168 -12.31 -20.87 -0.61
CA ALA A 168 -11.15 -20.15 -0.12
C ALA A 168 -11.00 -18.83 -0.87
N VAL A 169 -10.81 -17.72 -0.14
CA VAL A 169 -10.49 -16.40 -0.71
C VAL A 169 -9.07 -16.45 -1.27
N ILE A 170 -8.94 -16.16 -2.57
CA ILE A 170 -7.65 -16.15 -3.27
C ILE A 170 -7.19 -14.74 -3.66
N ALA A 171 -8.13 -13.79 -3.80
CA ALA A 171 -7.82 -12.38 -4.00
C ALA A 171 -8.88 -11.47 -3.37
N SER A 172 -8.46 -10.31 -2.88
CA SER A 172 -9.32 -9.26 -2.33
C SER A 172 -9.00 -7.93 -3.00
N SER A 173 -10.01 -7.09 -3.19
CA SER A 173 -9.85 -5.73 -3.71
C SER A 173 -9.53 -4.73 -2.60
N GLU A 174 -9.14 -3.53 -2.98
CA GLU A 174 -9.23 -2.33 -2.14
C GLU A 174 -10.71 -2.00 -1.86
N ILE A 175 -10.93 -1.08 -0.93
CA ILE A 175 -12.26 -0.62 -0.51
C ILE A 175 -12.77 0.46 -1.46
N TYR A 176 -14.05 0.37 -1.82
CA TYR A 176 -14.77 1.33 -2.67
C TYR A 176 -15.87 2.04 -1.88
N LYS A 177 -16.10 3.31 -2.20
CA LYS A 177 -17.17 4.14 -1.55
C LYS A 177 -18.58 3.86 -2.08
N SER A 178 -18.69 3.07 -3.15
CA SER A 178 -19.97 2.72 -3.75
C SER A 178 -19.91 1.35 -4.40
N LYS A 179 -21.09 0.71 -4.50
CA LYS A 179 -21.24 -0.54 -5.21
C LYS A 179 -20.85 -0.43 -6.69
N ALA A 180 -21.23 0.67 -7.35
CA ALA A 180 -20.83 0.95 -8.73
C ALA A 180 -19.31 1.02 -8.89
N GLY A 181 -18.60 1.60 -7.89
CA GLY A 181 -17.15 1.60 -7.83
C GLY A 181 -16.56 0.19 -7.72
N ALA A 182 -17.12 -0.66 -6.87
CA ALA A 182 -16.68 -2.05 -6.74
C ALA A 182 -16.91 -2.86 -8.03
N VAL A 183 -18.06 -2.66 -8.70
CA VAL A 183 -18.35 -3.29 -10.00
C VAL A 183 -17.35 -2.85 -11.07
N SER A 184 -17.08 -1.54 -11.18
CA SER A 184 -16.04 -1.02 -12.08
C SER A 184 -14.64 -1.55 -11.72
N GLY A 185 -14.38 -1.77 -10.44
CA GLY A 185 -13.15 -2.42 -9.95
C GLY A 185 -12.99 -3.85 -10.45
N ILE A 186 -14.10 -4.62 -10.53
CA ILE A 186 -14.11 -5.97 -11.11
C ILE A 186 -13.74 -5.93 -12.60
N ASP A 187 -14.24 -4.97 -13.36
CA ASP A 187 -13.89 -4.83 -14.77
C ASP A 187 -12.40 -4.47 -14.93
N THR A 188 -11.89 -3.58 -14.06
CA THR A 188 -10.46 -3.26 -13.99
C THR A 188 -9.64 -4.49 -13.64
N PHE A 189 -10.13 -5.34 -12.72
CA PHE A 189 -9.47 -6.59 -12.36
C PHE A 189 -9.36 -7.54 -13.54
N LYS A 190 -10.45 -7.77 -14.28
CA LYS A 190 -10.45 -8.61 -15.48
C LYS A 190 -9.47 -8.09 -16.54
N GLN A 191 -9.43 -6.77 -16.75
CA GLN A 191 -8.47 -6.14 -17.66
C GLN A 191 -7.02 -6.29 -17.16
N ALA A 192 -6.77 -6.14 -15.87
CA ALA A 192 -5.44 -6.26 -15.28
C ALA A 192 -4.86 -7.68 -15.37
N ILE A 193 -5.70 -8.72 -15.47
CA ILE A 193 -5.24 -10.08 -15.73
C ILE A 193 -4.49 -10.18 -17.06
N ALA A 194 -4.93 -9.44 -18.08
CA ALA A 194 -4.32 -9.48 -19.41
C ALA A 194 -3.15 -8.48 -19.57
N ASN A 195 -3.27 -7.29 -18.95
CA ASN A 195 -2.41 -6.15 -19.25
C ASN A 195 -1.66 -5.61 -18.02
N GLY A 196 -1.89 -6.20 -16.86
CA GLY A 196 -1.27 -5.80 -15.59
C GLY A 196 -0.03 -6.62 -15.26
N LYS A 197 0.53 -6.34 -14.10
CA LYS A 197 1.73 -7.01 -13.60
C LYS A 197 1.48 -7.60 -12.23
N PHE A 198 1.89 -8.84 -12.05
CA PHE A 198 1.89 -9.49 -10.76
C PHE A 198 3.23 -9.32 -10.07
N PHE A 199 3.17 -9.00 -8.79
CA PHE A 199 4.33 -8.91 -7.92
C PHE A 199 4.12 -9.74 -6.67
N VAL A 200 5.21 -10.30 -6.13
CA VAL A 200 5.24 -10.82 -4.78
C VAL A 200 5.98 -9.82 -3.90
N VAL A 201 5.33 -9.45 -2.80
CA VAL A 201 5.86 -8.53 -1.80
C VAL A 201 6.20 -9.33 -0.56
N LYS A 202 7.40 -9.10 -0.01
CA LYS A 202 7.87 -9.65 1.26
C LYS A 202 7.71 -8.59 2.35
N ASP A 203 7.05 -8.92 3.45
CA ASP A 203 6.95 -8.02 4.60
C ASP A 203 8.15 -8.16 5.56
N LYS A 204 8.21 -7.29 6.56
CA LYS A 204 9.26 -7.31 7.60
C LYS A 204 9.27 -8.57 8.48
N ARG A 205 8.23 -9.40 8.43
CA ARG A 205 8.13 -10.69 9.13
C ARG A 205 8.53 -11.85 8.23
N SER A 206 9.07 -11.56 7.04
CA SER A 206 9.38 -12.55 6.01
C SER A 206 8.16 -13.33 5.51
N MET A 207 6.97 -12.72 5.60
CA MET A 207 5.76 -13.24 4.99
C MET A 207 5.59 -12.68 3.57
N TYR A 208 4.88 -13.39 2.73
CA TYR A 208 4.74 -13.08 1.31
C TYR A 208 3.28 -12.87 0.92
N GLN A 209 3.03 -11.87 0.08
CA GLN A 209 1.72 -11.59 -0.48
C GLN A 209 1.88 -11.23 -1.95
N PHE A 210 1.04 -11.78 -2.84
CA PHE A 210 1.04 -11.25 -4.19
C PHE A 210 0.14 -10.02 -4.28
N LYS A 211 0.47 -9.14 -5.23
CA LYS A 211 -0.34 -8.00 -5.65
C LYS A 211 -0.43 -7.98 -7.17
N LEU A 212 -1.61 -7.69 -7.69
CA LEU A 212 -1.83 -7.41 -9.11
C LEU A 212 -1.96 -5.90 -9.29
N TYR A 213 -1.14 -5.34 -10.14
CA TYR A 213 -1.19 -3.94 -10.52
C TYR A 213 -1.79 -3.79 -11.91
N SER A 214 -2.61 -2.77 -12.11
CA SER A 214 -3.07 -2.35 -13.45
C SER A 214 -1.91 -1.77 -14.26
N SER A 215 -2.10 -1.60 -15.57
CA SER A 215 -1.16 -0.89 -16.44
C SER A 215 -0.87 0.57 -16.01
N ALA A 216 -1.78 1.17 -15.23
CA ALA A 216 -1.58 2.49 -14.61
C ALA A 216 -0.79 2.44 -13.29
N GLY A 217 -0.23 1.28 -12.87
CA GLY A 217 0.57 1.12 -11.67
C GLY A 217 -0.22 1.13 -10.36
N ARG A 218 -1.54 0.90 -10.39
CA ARG A 218 -2.39 0.85 -9.18
C ARG A 218 -2.65 -0.58 -8.77
N VAL A 219 -2.64 -0.86 -7.47
CA VAL A 219 -3.09 -2.15 -6.94
C VAL A 219 -4.56 -2.33 -7.29
N VAL A 220 -4.87 -3.46 -7.88
CA VAL A 220 -6.24 -3.86 -8.24
C VAL A 220 -6.76 -4.90 -7.27
N VAL A 221 -5.96 -5.93 -7.02
CA VAL A 221 -6.24 -6.97 -6.02
C VAL A 221 -4.94 -7.43 -5.37
N TYR A 222 -5.07 -7.99 -4.19
CA TYR A 222 -3.99 -8.64 -3.44
C TYR A 222 -4.45 -10.01 -2.91
N GLY A 223 -3.50 -10.92 -2.77
CA GLY A 223 -3.72 -12.24 -2.18
C GLY A 223 -3.73 -12.23 -0.67
N GLU A 224 -3.95 -13.37 -0.07
CA GLU A 224 -3.71 -13.59 1.35
C GLU A 224 -2.20 -13.55 1.66
N VAL A 225 -1.85 -13.55 2.95
CA VAL A 225 -0.46 -13.57 3.40
C VAL A 225 0.01 -15.01 3.56
N TYR A 226 1.15 -15.34 2.99
CA TYR A 226 1.73 -16.68 2.93
C TYR A 226 3.08 -16.75 3.63
N LYS A 227 3.43 -17.94 4.13
CA LYS A 227 4.73 -18.19 4.78
C LYS A 227 5.88 -18.27 3.77
N THR A 228 5.60 -18.61 2.52
CA THR A 228 6.63 -18.79 1.49
C THR A 228 6.26 -18.05 0.21
N LYS A 229 7.30 -17.61 -0.52
CA LYS A 229 7.15 -17.01 -1.85
C LYS A 229 6.44 -17.93 -2.83
N ALA A 230 6.76 -19.24 -2.81
CA ALA A 230 6.14 -20.22 -3.69
C ALA A 230 4.63 -20.33 -3.48
N GLN A 231 4.15 -20.25 -2.23
CA GLN A 231 2.70 -20.22 -1.94
C GLN A 231 2.03 -18.97 -2.49
N ALA A 232 2.65 -17.79 -2.35
CA ALA A 232 2.12 -16.55 -2.90
C ALA A 232 2.05 -16.59 -4.44
N ILE A 233 3.07 -17.14 -5.12
CA ILE A 233 3.08 -17.36 -6.58
C ILE A 233 1.97 -18.35 -6.99
N SER A 234 1.82 -19.45 -6.27
CA SER A 234 0.77 -20.44 -6.55
C SER A 234 -0.64 -19.86 -6.42
N ALA A 235 -0.84 -18.97 -5.44
CA ALA A 235 -2.09 -18.24 -5.26
C ALA A 235 -2.34 -17.26 -6.42
N ALA A 236 -1.33 -16.51 -6.85
CA ALA A 236 -1.41 -15.61 -8.02
C ALA A 236 -1.79 -16.39 -9.29
N ASN A 237 -1.18 -17.56 -9.54
CA ASN A 237 -1.56 -18.45 -10.64
C ASN A 237 -3.02 -18.95 -10.51
N SER A 238 -3.50 -19.20 -9.30
CA SER A 238 -4.90 -19.59 -9.07
C SER A 238 -5.88 -18.48 -9.43
N VAL A 239 -5.53 -17.21 -9.22
CA VAL A 239 -6.36 -16.07 -9.63
C VAL A 239 -6.67 -16.12 -11.11
N THR A 240 -5.65 -16.30 -11.97
CA THR A 240 -5.85 -16.36 -13.42
C THR A 240 -6.68 -17.57 -13.85
N SER A 241 -6.55 -18.68 -13.12
CA SER A 241 -7.33 -19.90 -13.42
C SER A 241 -8.81 -19.76 -13.10
N PHE A 242 -9.20 -19.01 -12.05
CA PHE A 242 -10.60 -18.91 -11.62
C PHE A 242 -11.34 -17.70 -12.16
N ILE A 243 -10.66 -16.57 -12.42
CA ILE A 243 -11.30 -15.30 -12.74
C ILE A 243 -12.16 -15.35 -14.00
N THR A 244 -11.72 -16.10 -15.03
CA THR A 244 -12.38 -16.15 -16.34
C THR A 244 -13.77 -16.75 -16.26
N SER A 245 -13.99 -17.73 -15.37
CA SER A 245 -15.27 -18.46 -15.21
C SER A 245 -15.96 -18.14 -13.88
N ALA A 246 -15.47 -17.17 -13.12
CA ALA A 246 -16.03 -16.83 -11.82
C ALA A 246 -17.45 -16.25 -11.95
N GLU A 247 -18.38 -16.81 -11.18
CA GLU A 247 -19.73 -16.30 -11.03
C GLU A 247 -19.73 -15.01 -10.20
N LEU A 248 -20.43 -13.98 -10.65
CA LEU A 248 -20.61 -12.75 -9.87
C LEU A 248 -21.75 -12.93 -8.85
N VAL A 249 -21.41 -12.80 -7.58
CA VAL A 249 -22.35 -12.89 -6.45
C VAL A 249 -22.44 -11.54 -5.75
N ASP A 250 -23.64 -11.03 -5.63
CA ASP A 250 -23.95 -9.78 -4.95
C ASP A 250 -24.44 -10.08 -3.53
N SER A 251 -23.59 -9.86 -2.53
CA SER A 251 -23.92 -10.04 -1.10
C SER A 251 -24.20 -8.71 -0.39
N THR A 252 -24.56 -7.65 -1.13
CA THR A 252 -24.87 -6.31 -0.57
C THR A 252 -26.35 -6.11 -0.28
N LYS A 253 -27.18 -7.16 -0.43
CA LYS A 253 -28.62 -7.12 -0.20
C LYS A 253 -28.99 -7.46 1.22
#